data_d8c6d42b7e725046659b16d730e7706c
#
_entry.id   d8c6d42b7e725046659b16d730e7706c
#
_cell.length_a   1.000
_cell.length_b   1.000
_cell.length_c   1.000
_cell.angle_alpha   90.00
_cell.angle_beta   90.00
_cell.angle_gamma   90.00
#
_symmetry.space_group_name_H-M   'P 1'
#
loop_
_entity.id
_entity.type
_entity.pdbx_description
1 polymer ?
#
loop_
_entity_poly.entity_id
_entity_poly.type
_entity_poly.pdbx_seq_one_letter_code
_entity_poly.pdbx_strand_id
1 'polypeptide(L)'
;MIGTLNQHQDLTAALATELIDRALAAGATDVEVVLYEGDEFEALVRKGEVERLKESGSRAAGLRVFLGSRAASTSTSDLTSAGLERLVHGAIDLARVTSEDPFSGLPNSGSFGQLRDDLRLYSDDVAGLPATERIALARRADAACFAADPRITNSRGGSFDSGAGHKILANSRGFLGEYRRSICSISASPIAQSADGQMQRDYWYSSARSAAALESPESIGAEAARRTLRRLGARSVPTQRVPIVFSPEIARSIVGHIFEAANGSLIYHQSSFFAGKLGEQVASPELTIIDDGTLIGGFGTAPFDGEGLPTRRTVIIERGVLKSYLLNTYMARKLNMQSTGNASRGITGAPGIGAGNLFLESSSPLMPASILAGVKSGLYVTELIGQGVNMVTGDYSRGASGLWIENGELSYPVEGITIAGNLREMFHTSAPPGTIWSSAAQSRRPRCALTE
;
A
#
# COMPACT_ATOMS: atom_id res chain seq x y z
N MET A 1 25.92 -38.75 -21.34
CA MET A 1 24.45 -38.54 -21.33
C MET A 1 24.19 -37.28 -20.53
N ILE A 2 24.00 -36.18 -21.22
CA ILE A 2 23.67 -34.87 -20.63
C ILE A 2 22.20 -34.98 -20.28
N GLY A 3 21.89 -34.88 -18.97
CA GLY A 3 20.52 -34.96 -18.49
C GLY A 3 19.64 -33.91 -19.15
N THR A 4 18.45 -34.30 -19.52
CA THR A 4 17.36 -33.45 -19.98
C THR A 4 17.19 -32.30 -19.00
N LEU A 5 17.51 -31.08 -19.46
CA LEU A 5 17.17 -29.85 -18.76
C LEU A 5 15.67 -29.90 -18.47
N ASN A 6 15.30 -29.89 -17.17
CA ASN A 6 13.92 -29.75 -16.75
C ASN A 6 13.34 -28.45 -17.37
N GLN A 7 12.55 -28.60 -18.43
CA GLN A 7 11.87 -27.46 -19.04
C GLN A 7 10.81 -26.97 -18.06
N HIS A 8 11.02 -25.76 -17.51
CA HIS A 8 9.98 -25.04 -16.78
C HIS A 8 8.88 -24.63 -17.76
N GLN A 9 7.64 -24.85 -17.38
CA GLN A 9 6.50 -24.40 -18.17
C GLN A 9 6.36 -22.86 -18.05
N ASP A 10 5.97 -22.21 -19.14
CA ASP A 10 5.64 -20.81 -19.14
C ASP A 10 4.34 -20.57 -18.35
N LEU A 11 4.28 -19.43 -17.64
CA LEU A 11 3.11 -19.04 -16.89
C LEU A 11 2.05 -18.47 -17.84
N THR A 12 1.08 -19.30 -18.18
CA THR A 12 0.02 -18.98 -19.14
C THR A 12 -1.36 -19.31 -18.57
N ALA A 13 -2.38 -18.75 -19.18
CA ALA A 13 -3.76 -19.10 -18.88
C ALA A 13 -4.03 -20.60 -19.07
N ALA A 14 -3.36 -21.24 -20.05
CA ALA A 14 -3.46 -22.67 -20.27
C ALA A 14 -2.90 -23.50 -19.10
N LEU A 15 -1.76 -23.08 -18.53
CA LEU A 15 -1.22 -23.71 -17.32
C LEU A 15 -2.16 -23.58 -16.12
N ALA A 16 -2.78 -22.40 -15.95
CA ALA A 16 -3.75 -22.21 -14.87
C ALA A 16 -4.95 -23.16 -15.02
N THR A 17 -5.47 -23.34 -16.23
CA THR A 17 -6.56 -24.28 -16.53
C THR A 17 -6.12 -25.73 -16.30
N GLU A 18 -4.93 -26.11 -16.75
CA GLU A 18 -4.38 -27.44 -16.52
C GLU A 18 -4.23 -27.78 -15.04
N LEU A 19 -3.78 -26.82 -14.21
CA LEU A 19 -3.68 -27.03 -12.76
C LEU A 19 -5.06 -27.21 -12.10
N ILE A 20 -6.08 -26.49 -12.58
CA ILE A 20 -7.46 -26.67 -12.14
C ILE A 20 -7.93 -28.09 -12.46
N ASP A 21 -7.78 -28.54 -13.71
CA ASP A 21 -8.21 -29.85 -14.16
C ASP A 21 -7.51 -30.99 -13.39
N ARG A 22 -6.19 -30.88 -13.18
CA ARG A 22 -5.43 -31.82 -12.37
C ARG A 22 -5.91 -31.90 -10.93
N ALA A 23 -6.22 -30.76 -10.29
CA ALA A 23 -6.67 -30.72 -8.91
C ALA A 23 -8.10 -31.26 -8.76
N LEU A 24 -9.00 -31.00 -9.73
CA LEU A 24 -10.33 -31.59 -9.80
C LEU A 24 -10.25 -33.11 -9.97
N ALA A 25 -9.39 -33.60 -10.88
CA ALA A 25 -9.15 -35.03 -11.09
C ALA A 25 -8.57 -35.73 -9.83
N ALA A 26 -7.79 -34.99 -9.01
CA ALA A 26 -7.27 -35.47 -7.73
C ALA A 26 -8.30 -35.42 -6.58
N GLY A 27 -9.53 -34.98 -6.85
CA GLY A 27 -10.67 -35.03 -5.92
C GLY A 27 -11.06 -33.69 -5.28
N ALA A 28 -10.49 -32.57 -5.72
CA ALA A 28 -10.97 -31.26 -5.27
C ALA A 28 -12.42 -31.00 -5.75
N THR A 29 -13.24 -30.37 -4.91
CA THR A 29 -14.59 -29.93 -5.28
C THR A 29 -14.59 -28.57 -5.97
N ASP A 30 -13.68 -27.70 -5.56
CA ASP A 30 -13.39 -26.39 -6.16
C ASP A 30 -11.88 -26.12 -6.12
N VAL A 31 -11.41 -25.31 -7.06
CA VAL A 31 -9.99 -24.99 -7.24
C VAL A 31 -9.82 -23.53 -7.61
N GLU A 32 -8.77 -22.92 -7.09
CA GLU A 32 -8.34 -21.58 -7.45
C GLU A 32 -6.81 -21.55 -7.63
N VAL A 33 -6.38 -20.98 -8.74
CA VAL A 33 -4.96 -20.90 -9.15
C VAL A 33 -4.55 -19.44 -9.27
N VAL A 34 -3.39 -19.11 -8.72
CA VAL A 34 -2.70 -17.84 -8.96
C VAL A 34 -1.34 -18.14 -9.57
N LEU A 35 -1.08 -17.61 -10.74
CA LEU A 35 0.26 -17.61 -11.32
C LEU A 35 0.82 -16.18 -11.26
N TYR A 36 2.10 -16.08 -10.98
CA TYR A 36 2.79 -14.81 -10.92
C TYR A 36 4.21 -14.94 -11.47
N GLU A 37 4.59 -14.03 -12.33
CA GLU A 37 5.98 -13.77 -12.69
C GLU A 37 6.27 -12.28 -12.57
N GLY A 38 7.51 -11.96 -12.22
CA GLY A 38 7.90 -10.55 -12.13
C GLY A 38 9.39 -10.40 -11.92
N ASP A 39 9.86 -9.23 -12.29
CA ASP A 39 11.26 -8.81 -12.14
C ASP A 39 11.32 -7.63 -11.17
N GLU A 40 12.36 -7.63 -10.35
CA GLU A 40 12.67 -6.56 -9.41
C GLU A 40 14.10 -6.09 -9.63
N PHE A 41 14.30 -4.79 -9.54
CA PHE A 41 15.60 -4.15 -9.57
C PHE A 41 15.71 -3.14 -8.44
N GLU A 42 16.84 -3.14 -7.74
CA GLU A 42 17.21 -2.18 -6.70
C GLU A 42 18.65 -1.71 -6.94
N ALA A 43 18.86 -0.41 -7.01
CA ALA A 43 20.18 0.19 -6.95
C ALA A 43 20.23 1.22 -5.83
N LEU A 44 21.20 1.09 -4.94
CA LEU A 44 21.54 2.07 -3.89
C LEU A 44 22.93 2.63 -4.17
N VAL A 45 23.01 3.93 -4.34
CA VAL A 45 24.26 4.69 -4.53
C VAL A 45 24.48 5.62 -3.36
N ARG A 46 25.66 5.57 -2.79
CA ARG A 46 26.04 6.43 -1.68
C ARG A 46 27.39 7.08 -1.93
N LYS A 47 27.46 8.41 -1.84
CA LYS A 47 28.69 9.20 -2.11
C LYS A 47 29.32 8.88 -3.47
N GLY A 48 28.46 8.68 -4.48
CA GLY A 48 28.89 8.35 -5.84
C GLY A 48 29.17 6.88 -6.13
N GLU A 49 29.33 6.03 -5.10
CA GLU A 49 29.63 4.60 -5.25
C GLU A 49 28.38 3.73 -5.11
N VAL A 50 28.32 2.66 -5.88
CA VAL A 50 27.23 1.66 -5.76
C VAL A 50 27.45 0.84 -4.50
N GLU A 51 26.58 1.01 -3.52
CA GLU A 51 26.59 0.25 -2.26
C GLU A 51 25.81 -1.05 -2.36
N ARG A 52 24.70 -1.05 -3.12
CA ARG A 52 23.88 -2.23 -3.35
C ARG A 52 23.32 -2.24 -4.76
N LEU A 53 23.36 -3.42 -5.36
CA LEU A 53 22.70 -3.72 -6.61
C LEU A 53 22.03 -5.08 -6.46
N LYS A 54 20.73 -5.13 -6.70
CA LYS A 54 19.94 -6.37 -6.73
C LYS A 54 19.12 -6.41 -7.99
N GLU A 55 19.20 -7.52 -8.69
CA GLU A 55 18.30 -7.85 -9.78
C GLU A 55 17.78 -9.27 -9.55
N SER A 56 16.49 -9.46 -9.57
CA SER A 56 15.87 -10.76 -9.29
C SER A 56 14.60 -10.94 -10.11
N GLY A 57 14.48 -12.12 -10.73
CA GLY A 57 13.24 -12.62 -11.29
C GLY A 57 12.57 -13.60 -10.35
N SER A 58 11.26 -13.59 -10.29
CA SER A 58 10.46 -14.52 -9.52
C SER A 58 9.36 -15.13 -10.38
N ARG A 59 9.15 -16.44 -10.23
CA ARG A 59 8.02 -17.16 -10.83
C ARG A 59 7.43 -18.10 -9.79
N ALA A 60 6.11 -18.14 -9.70
CA ALA A 60 5.45 -19.03 -8.76
C ALA A 60 4.02 -19.39 -9.19
N ALA A 61 3.61 -20.59 -8.81
CA ALA A 61 2.23 -21.05 -8.89
C ALA A 61 1.68 -21.25 -7.47
N GLY A 62 0.55 -20.62 -7.17
CA GLY A 62 -0.23 -20.84 -5.96
C GLY A 62 -1.49 -21.61 -6.28
N LEU A 63 -1.79 -22.61 -5.47
CA LEU A 63 -2.98 -23.46 -5.61
C LEU A 63 -3.77 -23.44 -4.30
N ARG A 64 -5.05 -23.17 -4.41
CA ARG A 64 -6.00 -23.34 -3.31
C ARG A 64 -7.06 -24.33 -3.74
N VAL A 65 -7.24 -25.37 -2.94
CA VAL A 65 -8.21 -26.43 -3.20
C VAL A 65 -9.26 -26.49 -2.10
N PHE A 66 -10.43 -26.96 -2.46
CA PHE A 66 -11.54 -27.18 -1.55
C PHE A 66 -11.96 -28.65 -1.63
N LEU A 67 -12.24 -29.25 -0.48
CA LEU A 67 -12.89 -30.55 -0.31
C LEU A 67 -14.17 -30.32 0.49
N GLY A 68 -15.26 -29.98 -0.20
CA GLY A 68 -16.46 -29.45 0.44
C GLY A 68 -16.17 -28.12 1.12
N SER A 69 -16.33 -28.04 2.44
CA SER A 69 -16.04 -26.85 3.26
C SER A 69 -14.61 -26.80 3.83
N ARG A 70 -13.78 -27.78 3.54
CA ARG A 70 -12.35 -27.80 3.92
C ARG A 70 -11.53 -27.13 2.83
N ALA A 71 -10.58 -26.29 3.20
CA ALA A 71 -9.73 -25.60 2.24
C ALA A 71 -8.27 -25.62 2.65
N ALA A 72 -7.39 -25.75 1.68
CA ALA A 72 -5.96 -25.57 1.88
C ALA A 72 -5.33 -24.80 0.73
N SER A 73 -4.24 -24.10 1.03
CA SER A 73 -3.46 -23.35 0.04
C SER A 73 -1.99 -23.72 0.14
N THR A 74 -1.35 -23.90 -1.00
CA THR A 74 0.10 -24.13 -1.11
C THR A 74 0.64 -23.43 -2.34
N SER A 75 1.96 -23.37 -2.48
CA SER A 75 2.60 -22.73 -3.63
C SER A 75 3.94 -23.39 -3.95
N THR A 76 4.41 -23.18 -5.17
CA THR A 76 5.73 -23.64 -5.62
C THR A 76 6.35 -22.64 -6.59
N SER A 77 7.67 -22.52 -6.58
CA SER A 77 8.48 -21.94 -7.65
C SER A 77 9.04 -22.99 -8.61
N ASP A 78 8.87 -24.29 -8.29
CA ASP A 78 9.24 -25.39 -9.18
C ASP A 78 8.10 -25.64 -10.17
N LEU A 79 8.22 -25.07 -11.36
CA LEU A 79 7.24 -25.14 -12.44
C LEU A 79 7.50 -26.32 -13.40
N THR A 80 8.31 -27.29 -13.01
CA THR A 80 8.44 -28.57 -13.75
C THR A 80 7.16 -29.39 -13.57
N SER A 81 6.89 -30.31 -14.50
CA SER A 81 5.71 -31.20 -14.40
C SER A 81 5.66 -31.92 -13.06
N ALA A 82 6.81 -32.41 -12.57
CA ALA A 82 6.90 -33.07 -11.26
C ALA A 82 6.69 -32.10 -10.08
N GLY A 83 7.13 -30.84 -10.19
CA GLY A 83 6.89 -29.79 -9.21
C GLY A 83 5.42 -29.45 -9.10
N LEU A 84 4.75 -29.31 -10.24
CA LEU A 84 3.30 -29.02 -10.31
C LEU A 84 2.44 -30.22 -9.81
N GLU A 85 2.88 -31.45 -10.08
CA GLU A 85 2.21 -32.64 -9.53
C GLU A 85 2.31 -32.67 -8.00
N ARG A 86 3.51 -32.41 -7.43
CA ARG A 86 3.68 -32.28 -5.98
C ARG A 86 2.82 -31.15 -5.38
N LEU A 87 2.68 -30.02 -6.10
CA LEU A 87 1.83 -28.92 -5.68
C LEU A 87 0.37 -29.38 -5.53
N VAL A 88 -0.16 -30.09 -6.51
CA VAL A 88 -1.55 -30.57 -6.50
C VAL A 88 -1.77 -31.59 -5.37
N HIS A 89 -0.93 -32.63 -5.29
CA HIS A 89 -1.07 -33.64 -4.24
C HIS A 89 -0.91 -33.05 -2.84
N GLY A 90 0.09 -32.18 -2.64
CA GLY A 90 0.30 -31.50 -1.36
C GLY A 90 -0.89 -30.64 -0.94
N ALA A 91 -1.53 -29.92 -1.88
CA ALA A 91 -2.74 -29.14 -1.59
C ALA A 91 -3.91 -30.02 -1.16
N ILE A 92 -4.16 -31.13 -1.85
CA ILE A 92 -5.21 -32.10 -1.53
C ILE A 92 -4.97 -32.73 -0.16
N ASP A 93 -3.76 -33.20 0.13
CA ASP A 93 -3.43 -33.82 1.41
C ASP A 93 -3.56 -32.84 2.58
N LEU A 94 -3.16 -31.61 2.39
CA LEU A 94 -3.40 -30.54 3.38
C LEU A 94 -4.89 -30.29 3.59
N ALA A 95 -5.69 -30.24 2.53
CA ALA A 95 -7.13 -29.99 2.66
C ALA A 95 -7.85 -31.12 3.41
N ARG A 96 -7.39 -32.37 3.28
CA ARG A 96 -7.96 -33.53 4.01
C ARG A 96 -7.84 -33.42 5.52
N VAL A 97 -6.80 -32.73 6.02
CA VAL A 97 -6.52 -32.62 7.46
C VAL A 97 -6.99 -31.30 8.06
N THR A 98 -7.49 -30.35 7.25
CA THR A 98 -8.04 -29.09 7.75
C THR A 98 -9.46 -29.29 8.31
N SER A 99 -9.85 -28.41 9.25
CA SER A 99 -11.20 -28.38 9.77
C SER A 99 -12.20 -27.87 8.74
N GLU A 100 -13.44 -28.33 8.83
CA GLU A 100 -14.54 -27.80 8.04
C GLU A 100 -14.90 -26.37 8.47
N ASP A 101 -15.13 -25.49 7.49
CA ASP A 101 -15.60 -24.14 7.71
C ASP A 101 -16.73 -23.83 6.70
N PRO A 102 -17.99 -23.71 7.14
CA PRO A 102 -19.14 -23.53 6.27
C PRO A 102 -19.10 -22.22 5.47
N PHE A 103 -18.26 -21.26 5.85
CA PHE A 103 -18.08 -19.99 5.13
C PHE A 103 -16.98 -20.07 4.07
N SER A 104 -16.18 -21.15 4.08
CA SER A 104 -15.11 -21.38 3.10
C SER A 104 -15.69 -21.68 1.71
N GLY A 105 -15.01 -21.28 0.66
CA GLY A 105 -15.39 -21.57 -0.72
C GLY A 105 -15.16 -20.40 -1.68
N LEU A 106 -15.21 -20.70 -2.97
CA LEU A 106 -15.14 -19.69 -4.03
C LEU A 106 -16.38 -18.78 -4.02
N PRO A 107 -16.29 -17.56 -4.56
CA PRO A 107 -17.45 -16.72 -4.84
C PRO A 107 -18.48 -17.42 -5.74
N ASN A 108 -19.71 -16.94 -5.75
CA ASN A 108 -20.73 -17.40 -6.69
C ASN A 108 -20.34 -17.05 -8.13
N SER A 109 -20.57 -17.92 -9.07
CA SER A 109 -20.17 -17.73 -10.49
C SER A 109 -20.72 -16.45 -11.10
N GLY A 110 -21.91 -16.02 -10.74
CA GLY A 110 -22.50 -14.74 -11.19
C GLY A 110 -21.84 -13.47 -10.62
N SER A 111 -20.93 -13.59 -9.67
CA SER A 111 -20.20 -12.45 -9.08
C SER A 111 -18.88 -12.16 -9.76
N PHE A 112 -18.38 -13.08 -10.59
CA PHE A 112 -17.09 -12.91 -11.27
C PHE A 112 -17.15 -11.83 -12.34
N GLY A 113 -16.05 -11.13 -12.52
CA GLY A 113 -15.90 -10.13 -13.56
C GLY A 113 -14.58 -9.39 -13.46
N GLN A 114 -14.29 -8.65 -14.50
CA GLN A 114 -13.13 -7.76 -14.55
C GLN A 114 -13.47 -6.48 -15.28
N LEU A 115 -12.82 -5.39 -14.89
CA LEU A 115 -12.88 -4.13 -15.62
C LEU A 115 -12.20 -4.30 -16.98
N ARG A 116 -12.81 -3.75 -18.03
CA ARG A 116 -12.30 -3.83 -19.40
C ARG A 116 -11.61 -2.56 -19.88
N ASP A 117 -11.68 -1.50 -19.07
CA ASP A 117 -11.05 -0.23 -19.38
C ASP A 117 -9.52 -0.35 -19.27
N ASP A 118 -8.79 0.47 -20.02
CA ASP A 118 -7.35 0.62 -19.85
C ASP A 118 -7.06 1.34 -18.53
N LEU A 119 -6.69 0.56 -17.53
CA LEU A 119 -6.37 1.06 -16.19
C LEU A 119 -4.95 1.63 -16.06
N ARG A 120 -4.16 1.61 -17.14
CA ARG A 120 -2.76 2.10 -17.19
C ARG A 120 -1.89 1.56 -16.05
N LEU A 121 -1.94 0.26 -15.83
CA LEU A 121 -1.21 -0.40 -14.75
C LEU A 121 0.24 -0.71 -15.09
N TYR A 122 0.57 -0.77 -16.37
CA TYR A 122 1.86 -1.19 -16.89
C TYR A 122 2.42 -0.18 -17.89
N SER A 123 3.74 -0.01 -17.86
CA SER A 123 4.48 0.78 -18.84
C SER A 123 5.77 0.03 -19.18
N ASP A 124 6.05 -0.13 -20.49
CA ASP A 124 7.24 -0.80 -21.00
C ASP A 124 8.54 -0.07 -20.65
N ASP A 125 8.50 1.24 -20.42
CA ASP A 125 9.66 2.06 -20.10
C ASP A 125 10.31 1.68 -18.77
N VAL A 126 9.57 1.05 -17.84
CA VAL A 126 10.13 0.57 -16.57
C VAL A 126 11.01 -0.66 -16.78
N ALA A 127 10.54 -1.65 -17.53
CA ALA A 127 11.32 -2.84 -17.84
C ALA A 127 12.47 -2.53 -18.82
N GLY A 128 12.22 -1.63 -19.78
CA GLY A 128 13.17 -1.25 -20.83
C GLY A 128 14.30 -0.32 -20.37
N LEU A 129 14.24 0.26 -19.15
CA LEU A 129 15.28 1.17 -18.66
C LEU A 129 16.57 0.39 -18.35
N PRO A 130 17.73 0.71 -18.98
CA PRO A 130 18.97 0.00 -18.72
C PRO A 130 19.45 0.13 -17.27
N ALA A 131 20.09 -0.90 -16.73
CA ALA A 131 20.63 -0.90 -15.36
C ALA A 131 21.60 0.27 -15.11
N THR A 132 22.42 0.61 -16.12
CA THR A 132 23.33 1.76 -16.04
C THR A 132 22.62 3.09 -15.87
N GLU A 133 21.46 3.27 -16.50
CA GLU A 133 20.65 4.48 -16.38
C GLU A 133 19.94 4.52 -15.02
N ARG A 134 19.40 3.39 -14.55
CA ARG A 134 18.80 3.27 -13.20
C ARG A 134 19.80 3.65 -12.11
N ILE A 135 21.05 3.15 -12.22
CA ILE A 135 22.16 3.52 -11.32
C ILE A 135 22.50 5.01 -11.43
N ALA A 136 22.50 5.55 -12.65
CA ALA A 136 22.79 6.97 -12.86
C ALA A 136 21.72 7.88 -12.23
N LEU A 137 20.43 7.50 -12.29
CA LEU A 137 19.33 8.21 -11.62
C LEU A 137 19.53 8.24 -10.10
N ALA A 138 19.84 7.10 -9.49
CA ALA A 138 20.13 7.00 -8.06
C ALA A 138 21.35 7.87 -7.65
N ARG A 139 22.41 7.84 -8.47
CA ARG A 139 23.63 8.64 -8.23
C ARG A 139 23.36 10.15 -8.31
N ARG A 140 22.56 10.60 -9.27
CA ARG A 140 22.17 12.00 -9.43
C ARG A 140 21.33 12.49 -8.24
N ALA A 141 20.40 11.66 -7.74
CA ALA A 141 19.61 11.99 -6.57
C ALA A 141 20.46 12.15 -5.30
N ASP A 142 21.44 11.25 -5.05
CA ASP A 142 22.37 11.36 -3.93
C ASP A 142 23.28 12.60 -4.08
N ALA A 143 23.84 12.82 -5.27
CA ALA A 143 24.70 13.98 -5.55
C ALA A 143 23.98 15.32 -5.34
N ALA A 144 22.73 15.41 -5.74
CA ALA A 144 21.89 16.60 -5.55
C ALA A 144 21.69 16.95 -4.07
N CYS A 145 21.65 15.95 -3.18
CA CYS A 145 21.60 16.20 -1.74
C CYS A 145 22.85 16.95 -1.26
N PHE A 146 24.03 16.47 -1.64
CA PHE A 146 25.30 17.10 -1.21
C PHE A 146 25.51 18.48 -1.84
N ALA A 147 25.03 18.71 -3.05
CA ALA A 147 25.11 19.99 -3.73
C ALA A 147 24.20 21.07 -3.12
N ALA A 148 23.17 20.69 -2.38
CA ALA A 148 22.18 21.61 -1.84
C ALA A 148 22.72 22.46 -0.67
N ASP A 149 23.54 21.89 0.22
CA ASP A 149 24.06 22.62 1.40
C ASP A 149 25.28 21.88 2.01
N PRO A 150 26.33 22.60 2.41
CA PRO A 150 27.54 22.00 2.97
C PRO A 150 27.32 21.30 4.32
N ARG A 151 26.22 21.54 5.02
CA ARG A 151 25.84 20.83 6.24
C ARG A 151 25.35 19.40 5.96
N ILE A 152 25.06 19.06 4.70
CA ILE A 152 24.84 17.67 4.28
C ILE A 152 26.19 16.98 4.19
N THR A 153 26.60 16.31 5.25
CA THR A 153 27.94 15.69 5.37
C THR A 153 27.94 14.20 5.06
N ASN A 154 26.75 13.57 5.06
CA ASN A 154 26.59 12.16 4.81
C ASN A 154 25.22 11.87 4.16
N SER A 155 24.99 10.62 3.78
CA SER A 155 23.76 10.15 3.18
C SER A 155 23.55 8.66 3.51
N ARG A 156 22.30 8.23 3.51
CA ARG A 156 21.95 6.81 3.41
C ARG A 156 21.88 6.33 1.96
N GLY A 157 22.10 7.25 1.03
CA GLY A 157 22.11 7.03 -0.41
C GLY A 157 20.92 7.59 -1.15
N GLY A 158 21.09 7.66 -2.46
CA GLY A 158 20.03 7.74 -3.44
C GLY A 158 19.69 6.33 -3.93
N SER A 159 18.42 6.00 -4.09
CA SER A 159 18.02 4.71 -4.63
C SER A 159 17.18 4.85 -5.89
N PHE A 160 17.24 3.81 -6.72
CA PHE A 160 16.27 3.55 -7.76
C PHE A 160 15.77 2.13 -7.60
N ASP A 161 14.46 1.99 -7.47
CA ASP A 161 13.79 0.71 -7.30
C ASP A 161 12.76 0.54 -8.42
N SER A 162 12.65 -0.63 -8.99
CA SER A 162 11.61 -0.92 -9.97
C SER A 162 11.16 -2.36 -9.91
N GLY A 163 9.92 -2.59 -10.33
CA GLY A 163 9.35 -3.90 -10.49
C GLY A 163 8.32 -3.93 -11.61
N ALA A 164 8.30 -5.03 -12.34
CA ALA A 164 7.27 -5.34 -13.30
C ALA A 164 6.75 -6.76 -13.05
N GLY A 165 5.46 -6.99 -13.19
CA GLY A 165 4.91 -8.31 -12.93
C GLY A 165 3.67 -8.60 -13.74
N HIS A 166 3.45 -9.88 -14.02
CA HIS A 166 2.27 -10.45 -14.64
C HIS A 166 1.58 -11.40 -13.64
N LYS A 167 0.29 -11.24 -13.48
CA LYS A 167 -0.54 -12.06 -12.59
C LYS A 167 -1.69 -12.67 -13.38
N ILE A 168 -1.88 -13.97 -13.20
CA ILE A 168 -3.05 -14.71 -13.69
C ILE A 168 -3.80 -15.27 -12.50
N LEU A 169 -5.12 -15.12 -12.48
CA LEU A 169 -6.02 -15.74 -11.53
C LEU A 169 -7.07 -16.54 -12.29
N ALA A 170 -7.23 -17.80 -11.93
CA ALA A 170 -8.24 -18.68 -12.50
C ALA A 170 -8.91 -19.51 -11.41
N ASN A 171 -10.15 -19.96 -11.65
CA ASN A 171 -10.83 -20.87 -10.75
C ASN A 171 -11.73 -21.88 -11.48
N SER A 172 -12.11 -22.95 -10.79
CA SER A 172 -12.95 -24.03 -11.33
C SER A 172 -14.38 -23.62 -11.69
N ARG A 173 -14.82 -22.42 -11.27
CA ARG A 173 -16.16 -21.88 -11.57
C ARG A 173 -16.19 -20.96 -12.78
N GLY A 174 -15.13 -21.00 -13.61
CA GLY A 174 -15.06 -20.35 -14.91
C GLY A 174 -14.47 -18.93 -14.91
N PHE A 175 -13.92 -18.44 -13.80
CA PHE A 175 -13.16 -17.20 -13.82
C PHE A 175 -11.74 -17.43 -14.37
N LEU A 176 -11.33 -16.58 -15.30
CA LEU A 176 -9.96 -16.44 -15.78
C LEU A 176 -9.71 -14.95 -16.06
N GLY A 177 -8.75 -14.39 -15.38
CA GLY A 177 -8.33 -13.01 -15.56
C GLY A 177 -6.83 -12.84 -15.39
N GLU A 178 -6.26 -11.91 -16.14
CA GLU A 178 -4.84 -11.60 -16.07
C GLU A 178 -4.59 -10.11 -16.26
N TYR A 179 -3.49 -9.64 -15.69
CA TYR A 179 -3.01 -8.27 -15.92
C TYR A 179 -1.53 -8.14 -15.61
N ARG A 180 -0.91 -7.15 -16.25
CA ARG A 180 0.47 -6.73 -15.98
C ARG A 180 0.46 -5.43 -15.17
N ARG A 181 1.48 -5.24 -14.35
CA ARG A 181 1.70 -3.98 -13.65
C ARG A 181 3.19 -3.66 -13.57
N SER A 182 3.50 -2.38 -13.53
CA SER A 182 4.84 -1.87 -13.28
C SER A 182 4.82 -0.83 -12.17
N ILE A 183 5.95 -0.65 -11.54
CA ILE A 183 6.22 0.41 -10.58
C ILE A 183 7.70 0.75 -10.63
N CYS A 184 8.02 2.02 -10.53
CA CYS A 184 9.38 2.47 -10.28
C CYS A 184 9.37 3.60 -9.25
N SER A 185 10.48 3.77 -8.57
CA SER A 185 10.66 4.78 -7.53
C SER A 185 12.09 5.28 -7.54
N ILE A 186 12.25 6.56 -7.26
CA ILE A 186 13.54 7.18 -6.98
C ILE A 186 13.45 7.85 -5.62
N SER A 187 14.48 7.69 -4.79
CA SER A 187 14.52 8.33 -3.47
C SER A 187 15.91 8.85 -3.12
N ALA A 188 15.97 9.75 -2.16
CA ALA A 188 17.22 10.21 -1.56
C ALA A 188 17.03 10.44 -0.06
N SER A 189 18.07 10.12 0.73
CA SER A 189 18.01 10.25 2.20
C SER A 189 19.32 10.82 2.76
N PRO A 190 19.49 12.14 2.71
CA PRO A 190 20.66 12.84 3.23
C PRO A 190 20.69 12.89 4.76
N ILE A 191 21.88 13.09 5.30
CA ILE A 191 22.15 13.34 6.71
C ILE A 191 22.84 14.70 6.83
N ALA A 192 22.20 15.61 7.55
CA ALA A 192 22.77 16.93 7.87
C ALA A 192 23.35 16.92 9.29
N GLN A 193 24.41 17.71 9.48
CA GLN A 193 25.04 17.92 10.77
C GLN A 193 25.11 19.41 11.09
N SER A 194 24.67 19.77 12.29
CA SER A 194 24.80 21.14 12.81
C SER A 194 26.18 21.40 13.38
N ALA A 195 26.48 22.65 13.67
CA ALA A 195 27.80 23.07 14.20
C ALA A 195 28.12 22.46 15.58
N ASP A 196 27.12 22.15 16.38
CA ASP A 196 27.24 21.46 17.68
C ASP A 196 27.30 19.92 17.56
N GLY A 197 27.34 19.38 16.33
CA GLY A 197 27.49 17.96 16.06
C GLY A 197 26.21 17.17 16.03
N GLN A 198 25.03 17.76 16.27
CA GLN A 198 23.76 17.06 16.14
C GLN A 198 23.51 16.66 14.69
N MET A 199 23.01 15.45 14.49
CA MET A 199 22.71 14.91 13.16
C MET A 199 21.22 14.74 12.99
N GLN A 200 20.72 15.15 11.84
CA GLN A 200 19.34 14.97 11.43
C GLN A 200 19.29 14.32 10.05
N ARG A 201 18.20 13.55 9.81
CA ARG A 201 17.92 12.92 8.52
C ARG A 201 16.46 13.11 8.17
N ASP A 202 16.17 13.15 6.90
CA ASP A 202 14.86 13.02 6.31
C ASP A 202 15.03 12.37 4.93
N TYR A 203 13.97 12.24 4.18
CA TYR A 203 14.01 11.68 2.84
C TYR A 203 12.95 12.34 1.96
N TRP A 204 13.12 12.15 0.66
CA TRP A 204 12.09 12.43 -0.32
C TRP A 204 12.11 11.36 -1.41
N TYR A 205 10.99 11.18 -2.10
CA TYR A 205 10.86 10.18 -3.15
C TYR A 205 9.80 10.57 -4.17
N SER A 206 9.90 9.98 -5.37
CA SER A 206 8.85 9.93 -6.37
C SER A 206 8.61 8.48 -6.76
N SER A 207 7.35 8.11 -6.96
CA SER A 207 6.97 6.76 -7.42
C SER A 207 5.93 6.88 -8.52
N ALA A 208 6.06 6.02 -9.55
CA ALA A 208 5.18 6.05 -10.71
C ALA A 208 5.02 4.65 -11.33
N ARG A 209 4.02 4.51 -12.22
CA ARG A 209 3.86 3.34 -13.10
C ARG A 209 4.77 3.36 -14.32
N SER A 210 5.32 4.53 -14.66
CA SER A 210 6.18 4.80 -15.81
C SER A 210 7.40 5.57 -15.33
N ALA A 211 8.58 5.25 -15.84
CA ALA A 211 9.81 5.96 -15.50
C ALA A 211 9.77 7.42 -15.95
N ALA A 212 9.11 7.70 -17.08
CA ALA A 212 8.94 9.06 -17.59
C ALA A 212 8.05 9.96 -16.70
N ALA A 213 7.27 9.38 -15.78
CA ALA A 213 6.42 10.12 -14.87
C ALA A 213 7.07 10.41 -13.51
N LEU A 214 8.31 9.95 -13.27
CA LEU A 214 9.06 10.28 -12.07
C LEU A 214 9.49 11.75 -12.08
N GLU A 215 9.57 12.34 -10.89
CA GLU A 215 10.26 13.62 -10.71
C GLU A 215 11.76 13.48 -11.02
N SER A 216 12.41 14.59 -11.38
CA SER A 216 13.85 14.54 -11.67
C SER A 216 14.66 14.15 -10.42
N PRO A 217 15.77 13.42 -10.59
CA PRO A 217 16.66 13.08 -9.47
C PRO A 217 17.13 14.31 -8.69
N GLU A 218 17.37 15.41 -9.39
CA GLU A 218 17.79 16.68 -8.80
C GLU A 218 16.72 17.28 -7.90
N SER A 219 15.44 17.25 -8.34
CA SER A 219 14.31 17.70 -7.52
C SER A 219 14.18 16.85 -6.25
N ILE A 220 14.30 15.52 -6.39
CA ILE A 220 14.24 14.58 -5.26
C ILE A 220 15.36 14.86 -4.24
N GLY A 221 16.60 15.01 -4.71
CA GLY A 221 17.74 15.28 -3.82
C GLY A 221 17.63 16.63 -3.13
N ALA A 222 17.24 17.68 -3.86
CA ALA A 222 17.06 19.02 -3.31
C ALA A 222 15.94 19.06 -2.26
N GLU A 223 14.81 18.43 -2.51
CA GLU A 223 13.71 18.37 -1.54
C GLU A 223 14.06 17.53 -0.31
N ALA A 224 14.75 16.39 -0.48
CA ALA A 224 15.25 15.59 0.64
C ALA A 224 16.22 16.40 1.52
N ALA A 225 17.13 17.17 0.91
CA ALA A 225 18.06 18.04 1.63
C ALA A 225 17.34 19.15 2.39
N ARG A 226 16.40 19.86 1.74
CA ARG A 226 15.57 20.89 2.36
C ARG A 226 14.81 20.36 3.59
N ARG A 227 14.22 19.17 3.46
CA ARG A 227 13.50 18.49 4.55
C ARG A 227 14.43 18.13 5.70
N THR A 228 15.61 17.63 5.41
CA THR A 228 16.63 17.27 6.40
C THR A 228 17.15 18.49 7.16
N LEU A 229 17.51 19.54 6.43
CA LEU A 229 18.06 20.77 6.99
C LEU A 229 17.09 21.48 7.94
N ARG A 230 15.78 21.50 7.64
CA ARG A 230 14.79 22.13 8.50
C ARG A 230 14.61 21.43 9.84
N ARG A 231 15.16 20.22 10.03
CA ARG A 231 15.14 19.46 11.29
C ARG A 231 16.34 19.77 12.20
N LEU A 232 17.36 20.49 11.71
CA LEU A 232 18.51 20.86 12.52
C LEU A 232 18.11 21.80 13.64
N GLY A 233 18.64 21.58 14.84
CA GLY A 233 18.31 22.33 16.04
C GLY A 233 16.95 21.95 16.64
N ALA A 234 16.46 20.72 16.36
CA ALA A 234 15.22 20.23 16.94
C ALA A 234 15.31 20.19 18.47
N ARG A 235 14.19 20.55 19.10
CA ARG A 235 14.05 20.57 20.56
C ARG A 235 12.72 19.94 20.98
N SER A 236 12.66 19.43 22.20
CA SER A 236 11.40 18.99 22.80
C SER A 236 10.56 20.18 23.26
N VAL A 237 9.25 19.97 23.35
CA VAL A 237 8.30 20.96 23.92
C VAL A 237 7.63 20.34 25.15
N PRO A 238 7.21 21.16 26.12
CA PRO A 238 6.51 20.66 27.30
C PRO A 238 5.15 20.04 26.92
N THR A 239 4.65 19.11 27.74
CA THR A 239 3.33 18.51 27.58
C THR A 239 2.25 19.56 27.58
N GLN A 240 1.44 19.60 26.52
CA GLN A 240 0.38 20.59 26.37
C GLN A 240 -0.69 20.08 25.39
N ARG A 241 -1.85 20.73 25.40
CA ARG A 241 -2.94 20.42 24.45
C ARG A 241 -2.98 21.49 23.36
N VAL A 242 -2.66 21.08 22.13
CA VAL A 242 -2.57 21.99 20.98
C VAL A 242 -3.13 21.32 19.72
N PRO A 243 -3.55 22.09 18.71
CA PRO A 243 -3.87 21.59 17.40
C PRO A 243 -2.69 20.83 16.78
N ILE A 244 -3.00 19.71 16.12
CA ILE A 244 -2.06 18.90 15.37
C ILE A 244 -2.42 18.96 13.88
N VAL A 245 -1.48 19.36 13.06
CA VAL A 245 -1.58 19.36 11.60
C VAL A 245 -0.64 18.28 11.05
N PHE A 246 -1.17 17.32 10.34
CA PHE A 246 -0.34 16.26 9.73
C PHE A 246 0.12 16.68 8.35
N SER A 247 1.40 16.48 8.04
CA SER A 247 1.87 16.59 6.66
C SER A 247 1.15 15.56 5.77
N PRO A 248 1.05 15.79 4.47
CA PRO A 248 0.36 14.88 3.55
C PRO A 248 0.81 13.43 3.64
N GLU A 249 2.12 13.24 3.70
CA GLU A 249 2.73 11.91 3.76
C GLU A 249 2.35 11.18 5.06
N ILE A 250 2.16 11.93 6.14
CA ILE A 250 1.81 11.40 7.46
C ILE A 250 0.30 11.18 7.58
N ALA A 251 -0.50 12.08 7.02
CA ALA A 251 -1.96 11.99 7.03
C ALA A 251 -2.47 10.67 6.40
N ARG A 252 -1.72 10.08 5.46
CA ARG A 252 -2.01 8.74 4.93
C ARG A 252 -2.19 7.68 6.02
N SER A 253 -1.38 7.74 7.08
CA SER A 253 -1.50 6.78 8.17
C SER A 253 -2.81 6.94 8.95
N ILE A 254 -3.29 8.17 9.10
CA ILE A 254 -4.58 8.45 9.76
C ILE A 254 -5.75 7.91 8.94
N VAL A 255 -5.72 8.14 7.62
CA VAL A 255 -6.73 7.56 6.69
C VAL A 255 -6.61 6.02 6.66
N GLY A 256 -5.41 5.48 6.78
CA GLY A 256 -5.15 4.04 6.90
C GLY A 256 -5.84 3.40 8.11
N HIS A 257 -5.94 4.10 9.23
CA HIS A 257 -6.68 3.59 10.40
C HIS A 257 -8.19 3.50 10.17
N ILE A 258 -8.76 4.30 9.26
CA ILE A 258 -10.16 4.14 8.83
C ILE A 258 -10.34 2.84 8.05
N PHE A 259 -9.38 2.50 7.16
CA PHE A 259 -9.38 1.20 6.48
C PHE A 259 -9.34 0.05 7.49
N GLU A 260 -8.44 0.11 8.47
CA GLU A 260 -8.34 -0.91 9.51
C GLU A 260 -9.65 -1.02 10.31
N ALA A 261 -10.23 0.12 10.71
CA ALA A 261 -11.49 0.14 11.44
C ALA A 261 -12.67 -0.41 10.61
N ALA A 262 -12.68 -0.21 9.30
CA ALA A 262 -13.71 -0.73 8.39
C ALA A 262 -13.44 -2.15 7.88
N ASN A 263 -12.31 -2.77 8.25
CA ASN A 263 -11.93 -4.10 7.80
C ASN A 263 -12.87 -5.17 8.36
N GLY A 264 -13.53 -5.91 7.47
CA GLY A 264 -14.54 -6.92 7.83
C GLY A 264 -14.06 -7.99 8.80
N SER A 265 -12.76 -8.32 8.82
CA SER A 265 -12.21 -9.26 9.80
C SER A 265 -12.26 -8.66 11.22
N LEU A 266 -11.82 -7.41 11.39
CA LEU A 266 -11.89 -6.73 12.68
C LEU A 266 -13.33 -6.49 13.13
N ILE A 267 -14.23 -6.20 12.18
CA ILE A 267 -15.67 -6.05 12.46
C ILE A 267 -16.28 -7.37 12.97
N TYR A 268 -16.00 -8.49 12.28
CA TYR A 268 -16.51 -9.80 12.69
C TYR A 268 -16.04 -10.20 14.08
N HIS A 269 -14.75 -9.97 14.39
CA HIS A 269 -14.18 -10.29 15.70
C HIS A 269 -14.46 -9.25 16.79
N GLN A 270 -15.32 -8.26 16.53
CA GLN A 270 -15.63 -7.15 17.46
C GLN A 270 -14.36 -6.41 17.94
N SER A 271 -13.34 -6.39 17.08
CA SER A 271 -12.03 -5.81 17.36
C SER A 271 -11.83 -4.45 16.67
N SER A 272 -12.92 -3.78 16.33
CA SER A 272 -12.95 -2.44 15.73
C SER A 272 -13.96 -1.54 16.42
N PHE A 273 -13.57 -0.28 16.63
CA PHE A 273 -14.50 0.75 17.11
C PHE A 273 -15.61 1.10 16.10
N PHE A 274 -15.56 0.58 14.85
CA PHE A 274 -16.65 0.66 13.87
C PHE A 274 -17.60 -0.55 13.92
N ALA A 275 -17.36 -1.55 14.75
CA ALA A 275 -18.24 -2.70 14.85
C ALA A 275 -19.66 -2.27 15.27
N GLY A 276 -20.66 -2.68 14.49
CA GLY A 276 -22.07 -2.32 14.72
C GLY A 276 -22.46 -0.88 14.38
N LYS A 277 -21.57 -0.10 13.76
CA LYS A 277 -21.79 1.35 13.51
C LYS A 277 -22.25 1.71 12.09
N LEU A 278 -22.62 0.74 11.27
CA LEU A 278 -23.18 1.02 9.93
C LEU A 278 -24.41 1.93 10.05
N GLY A 279 -24.40 3.01 9.28
CA GLY A 279 -25.46 4.04 9.27
C GLY A 279 -25.33 5.10 10.36
N GLU A 280 -24.38 4.96 11.28
CA GLU A 280 -24.15 5.96 12.33
C GLU A 280 -23.11 7.01 11.90
N GLN A 281 -23.19 8.18 12.54
CA GLN A 281 -22.20 9.24 12.43
C GLN A 281 -20.93 8.83 13.19
N VAL A 282 -19.84 8.60 12.48
CA VAL A 282 -18.54 8.15 13.04
C VAL A 282 -17.43 9.16 12.82
N ALA A 283 -17.69 10.21 12.07
CA ALA A 283 -16.72 11.26 11.76
C ALA A 283 -17.43 12.60 11.54
N SER A 284 -16.67 13.69 11.38
CA SER A 284 -17.19 15.00 11.00
C SER A 284 -18.01 14.92 9.71
N PRO A 285 -19.13 15.66 9.57
CA PRO A 285 -19.91 15.72 8.34
C PRO A 285 -19.14 16.21 7.11
N GLU A 286 -17.99 16.77 7.29
CA GLU A 286 -17.13 17.25 6.20
C GLU A 286 -16.24 16.13 5.63
N LEU A 287 -16.16 14.99 6.30
CA LEU A 287 -15.31 13.87 5.89
C LEU A 287 -16.08 12.87 5.03
N THR A 288 -15.58 12.64 3.83
CA THR A 288 -15.98 11.54 2.96
C THR A 288 -14.73 10.71 2.63
N ILE A 289 -14.75 9.43 2.97
CA ILE A 289 -13.63 8.50 2.76
C ILE A 289 -14.03 7.44 1.74
N ILE A 290 -13.19 7.27 0.75
CA ILE A 290 -13.45 6.40 -0.40
C ILE A 290 -12.29 5.46 -0.58
N ASP A 291 -12.60 4.20 -0.88
CA ASP A 291 -11.69 3.24 -1.48
C ASP A 291 -12.08 3.03 -2.95
N ASP A 292 -11.15 3.32 -3.87
CA ASP A 292 -11.41 3.20 -5.30
C ASP A 292 -10.41 2.28 -6.00
N GLY A 293 -10.84 1.04 -6.25
CA GLY A 293 -10.06 0.07 -7.00
C GLY A 293 -10.01 0.32 -8.51
N THR A 294 -10.73 1.34 -9.02
CA THR A 294 -10.87 1.59 -10.47
C THR A 294 -10.05 2.80 -10.95
N LEU A 295 -9.34 3.47 -10.06
CA LEU A 295 -8.63 4.70 -10.34
C LEU A 295 -7.50 4.48 -11.37
N ILE A 296 -7.58 5.14 -12.53
CA ILE A 296 -6.61 4.96 -13.63
C ILE A 296 -5.19 5.28 -13.16
N GLY A 297 -4.27 4.34 -13.33
CA GLY A 297 -2.87 4.44 -12.90
C GLY A 297 -2.67 4.33 -11.38
N GLY A 298 -3.72 4.15 -10.58
CA GLY A 298 -3.62 4.04 -9.14
C GLY A 298 -2.81 2.81 -8.69
N PHE A 299 -2.01 2.93 -7.63
CA PHE A 299 -1.14 1.84 -7.18
C PHE A 299 -1.92 0.65 -6.62
N GLY A 300 -3.10 0.89 -6.03
CA GLY A 300 -4.01 -0.15 -5.55
C GLY A 300 -5.05 -0.60 -6.56
N THR A 301 -5.02 -0.07 -7.78
CA THR A 301 -5.96 -0.42 -8.85
C THR A 301 -5.64 -1.79 -9.43
N ALA A 302 -6.71 -2.56 -9.70
CA ALA A 302 -6.65 -3.81 -10.43
C ALA A 302 -7.98 -4.04 -11.17
N PRO A 303 -8.02 -4.82 -12.27
CA PRO A 303 -9.26 -5.10 -13.00
C PRO A 303 -10.22 -5.99 -12.22
N PHE A 304 -9.71 -6.78 -11.30
CA PHE A 304 -10.43 -7.66 -10.39
C PHE A 304 -9.67 -7.81 -9.07
N ASP A 305 -10.37 -8.20 -8.03
CA ASP A 305 -9.82 -8.42 -6.70
C ASP A 305 -9.12 -9.80 -6.57
N GLY A 306 -8.65 -10.14 -5.38
CA GLY A 306 -7.97 -11.42 -5.10
C GLY A 306 -8.84 -12.67 -5.24
N GLU A 307 -10.13 -12.54 -5.49
CA GLU A 307 -11.12 -13.64 -5.68
C GLU A 307 -11.76 -13.62 -7.07
N GLY A 308 -11.38 -12.71 -7.96
CA GLY A 308 -11.93 -12.59 -9.31
C GLY A 308 -13.23 -11.78 -9.39
N LEU A 309 -13.53 -10.97 -8.39
CA LEU A 309 -14.63 -10.01 -8.44
C LEU A 309 -14.12 -8.68 -9.03
N PRO A 310 -14.95 -7.95 -9.81
CA PRO A 310 -14.55 -6.64 -10.30
C PRO A 310 -14.28 -5.70 -9.12
N THR A 311 -13.16 -4.99 -9.17
CA THR A 311 -12.90 -3.90 -8.23
C THR A 311 -13.89 -2.77 -8.46
N ARG A 312 -14.09 -1.94 -7.46
CA ARG A 312 -15.08 -0.85 -7.52
C ARG A 312 -14.67 0.33 -6.67
N ARG A 313 -15.40 1.42 -6.85
CA ARG A 313 -15.38 2.57 -5.94
C ARG A 313 -16.36 2.31 -4.80
N THR A 314 -15.85 2.23 -3.58
CA THR A 314 -16.60 2.00 -2.35
C THR A 314 -16.53 3.22 -1.45
N VAL A 315 -17.66 3.82 -1.13
CA VAL A 315 -17.74 4.90 -0.14
C VAL A 315 -17.78 4.26 1.24
N ILE A 316 -16.72 4.41 2.02
CA ILE A 316 -16.61 3.87 3.38
C ILE A 316 -17.36 4.79 4.35
N ILE A 317 -17.04 6.08 4.31
CA ILE A 317 -17.71 7.13 5.10
C ILE A 317 -18.20 8.19 4.13
N GLU A 318 -19.47 8.55 4.22
CA GLU A 318 -20.08 9.62 3.45
C GLU A 318 -20.57 10.72 4.38
N ARG A 319 -19.99 11.91 4.27
CA ARG A 319 -20.34 13.04 5.13
C ARG A 319 -20.39 12.65 6.61
N GLY A 320 -19.35 11.92 7.05
CA GLY A 320 -19.18 11.43 8.40
C GLY A 320 -19.97 10.19 8.78
N VAL A 321 -20.91 9.72 7.94
CA VAL A 321 -21.74 8.54 8.20
C VAL A 321 -21.06 7.29 7.63
N LEU A 322 -20.88 6.25 8.45
CA LEU A 322 -20.33 4.97 8.01
C LEU A 322 -21.30 4.25 7.07
N LYS A 323 -20.92 4.07 5.80
CA LYS A 323 -21.76 3.48 4.75
C LYS A 323 -21.41 2.03 4.44
N SER A 324 -20.14 1.65 4.58
CA SER A 324 -19.68 0.32 4.18
C SER A 324 -18.52 -0.15 5.04
N TYR A 325 -18.48 -1.44 5.26
CA TYR A 325 -17.24 -2.16 5.60
C TYR A 325 -16.53 -2.58 4.33
N LEU A 326 -15.27 -2.96 4.42
CA LEU A 326 -14.51 -3.55 3.33
C LEU A 326 -14.43 -5.06 3.53
N LEU A 327 -14.90 -5.82 2.55
CA LEU A 327 -15.17 -7.24 2.67
C LEU A 327 -14.61 -8.04 1.49
N ASN A 328 -14.00 -9.18 1.77
CA ASN A 328 -13.85 -10.29 0.85
C ASN A 328 -15.09 -11.21 0.94
N THR A 329 -15.15 -12.23 0.12
CA THR A 329 -16.29 -13.18 0.10
C THR A 329 -16.46 -13.92 1.43
N TYR A 330 -15.38 -14.33 2.06
CA TYR A 330 -15.41 -15.06 3.33
C TYR A 330 -16.01 -14.23 4.46
N MET A 331 -15.55 -13.00 4.65
CA MET A 331 -16.08 -12.11 5.70
C MET A 331 -17.48 -11.60 5.37
N ALA A 332 -17.79 -11.43 4.08
CA ALA A 332 -19.14 -11.10 3.64
C ALA A 332 -20.14 -12.18 4.05
N ARG A 333 -19.80 -13.46 3.86
CA ARG A 333 -20.65 -14.59 4.31
C ARG A 333 -20.81 -14.61 5.83
N LYS A 334 -19.72 -14.44 6.58
CA LYS A 334 -19.75 -14.40 8.06
C LYS A 334 -20.60 -13.27 8.61
N LEU A 335 -20.63 -12.14 7.95
CA LEU A 335 -21.41 -10.97 8.34
C LEU A 335 -22.80 -10.91 7.71
N ASN A 336 -23.17 -11.91 6.90
CA ASN A 336 -24.40 -11.94 6.10
C ASN A 336 -24.55 -10.67 5.22
N MET A 337 -23.46 -10.29 4.56
CA MET A 337 -23.35 -9.13 3.67
C MET A 337 -22.85 -9.55 2.29
N GLN A 338 -22.66 -8.60 1.38
CA GLN A 338 -22.05 -8.82 0.09
C GLN A 338 -20.57 -8.38 0.10
N SER A 339 -19.72 -9.11 -0.67
CA SER A 339 -18.33 -8.68 -0.89
C SER A 339 -18.27 -7.31 -1.55
N THR A 340 -17.33 -6.50 -1.11
CA THR A 340 -17.08 -5.17 -1.67
C THR A 340 -16.02 -5.17 -2.79
N GLY A 341 -15.51 -6.35 -3.21
CA GLY A 341 -14.45 -6.45 -4.20
C GLY A 341 -13.08 -6.03 -3.63
N ASN A 342 -12.89 -6.28 -2.34
CA ASN A 342 -11.68 -5.91 -1.61
C ASN A 342 -10.82 -7.11 -1.20
N ALA A 343 -11.02 -8.27 -1.84
CA ALA A 343 -10.14 -9.40 -1.58
C ALA A 343 -8.71 -9.10 -2.02
N SER A 344 -7.75 -9.36 -1.14
CA SER A 344 -6.32 -9.19 -1.41
C SER A 344 -5.58 -10.48 -1.14
N ARG A 345 -4.75 -10.93 -2.07
CA ARG A 345 -3.95 -12.13 -1.88
C ARG A 345 -2.61 -12.07 -2.62
N GLY A 346 -1.62 -12.73 -2.03
CA GLY A 346 -0.38 -13.12 -2.70
C GLY A 346 -0.51 -14.44 -3.44
N ILE A 347 0.61 -15.10 -3.66
CA ILE A 347 0.69 -16.44 -4.25
C ILE A 347 0.23 -17.51 -3.26
N THR A 348 0.53 -17.32 -1.98
CA THR A 348 0.22 -18.26 -0.88
C THR A 348 -0.96 -17.76 -0.05
N GLY A 349 -1.67 -18.68 0.57
CA GLY A 349 -2.70 -18.39 1.56
C GLY A 349 -4.08 -18.07 1.00
N ALA A 350 -5.02 -17.93 1.91
CA ALA A 350 -6.37 -17.49 1.60
C ALA A 350 -6.42 -15.97 1.35
N PRO A 351 -7.39 -15.48 0.56
CA PRO A 351 -7.58 -14.05 0.38
C PRO A 351 -7.88 -13.33 1.71
N GLY A 352 -7.10 -12.29 2.02
CA GLY A 352 -7.41 -11.33 3.07
C GLY A 352 -8.29 -10.19 2.55
N ILE A 353 -8.30 -9.07 3.27
CA ILE A 353 -8.98 -7.83 2.86
C ILE A 353 -7.91 -6.75 2.65
N GLY A 354 -7.96 -6.07 1.51
CA GLY A 354 -7.05 -4.98 1.15
C GLY A 354 -7.81 -3.77 0.63
N ALA A 355 -7.20 -2.60 0.78
CA ALA A 355 -7.69 -1.40 0.11
C ALA A 355 -7.22 -1.36 -1.35
N GLY A 356 -8.03 -0.77 -2.20
CA GLY A 356 -7.61 -0.28 -3.50
C GLY A 356 -6.81 1.03 -3.34
N ASN A 357 -7.39 2.15 -3.73
CA ASN A 357 -6.82 3.46 -3.49
C ASN A 357 -7.70 4.21 -2.49
N LEU A 358 -7.22 4.33 -1.27
CA LEU A 358 -7.93 4.96 -0.17
C LEU A 358 -7.62 6.47 -0.15
N PHE A 359 -8.65 7.31 -0.16
CA PHE A 359 -8.47 8.76 -0.10
C PHE A 359 -9.63 9.48 0.60
N LEU A 360 -9.33 10.69 1.02
CA LEU A 360 -10.30 11.65 1.51
C LEU A 360 -10.81 12.48 0.31
N GLU A 361 -12.12 12.52 0.13
CA GLU A 361 -12.79 13.46 -0.77
C GLU A 361 -13.29 14.65 0.01
N SER A 362 -12.98 15.85 -0.43
CA SER A 362 -13.44 17.08 0.19
C SER A 362 -14.21 17.94 -0.81
N SER A 363 -15.37 18.41 -0.39
CA SER A 363 -16.18 19.38 -1.16
C SER A 363 -15.57 20.79 -1.17
N SER A 364 -14.71 21.09 -0.21
CA SER A 364 -14.10 22.41 -0.04
C SER A 364 -12.66 22.26 0.46
N PRO A 365 -11.72 21.84 -0.42
CA PRO A 365 -10.33 21.66 -0.01
C PRO A 365 -9.73 23.01 0.38
N LEU A 366 -9.22 23.11 1.62
CA LEU A 366 -8.46 24.27 2.07
C LEU A 366 -7.02 24.18 1.55
N MET A 367 -6.50 25.32 1.14
CA MET A 367 -5.07 25.44 0.83
C MET A 367 -4.23 25.28 2.12
N PRO A 368 -3.04 24.70 2.05
CA PRO A 368 -2.15 24.50 3.19
C PRO A 368 -1.91 25.75 4.02
N ALA A 369 -1.61 26.81 3.35
CA ALA A 369 -1.40 28.10 3.98
C ALA A 369 -2.60 28.54 4.83
N SER A 370 -3.83 28.27 4.34
CA SER A 370 -5.06 28.61 5.06
C SER A 370 -5.24 27.80 6.33
N ILE A 371 -4.80 26.50 6.30
CA ILE A 371 -4.85 25.65 7.49
C ILE A 371 -3.88 26.12 8.55
N LEU A 372 -2.64 26.37 8.14
CA LEU A 372 -1.61 26.86 9.05
C LEU A 372 -1.99 28.23 9.62
N ALA A 373 -2.49 29.15 8.78
CA ALA A 373 -2.91 30.50 9.21
C ALA A 373 -3.98 30.47 10.32
N GLY A 374 -4.81 29.43 10.38
CA GLY A 374 -5.79 29.21 11.43
C GLY A 374 -5.22 28.74 12.77
N VAL A 375 -3.93 28.38 12.84
CA VAL A 375 -3.29 27.80 14.03
C VAL A 375 -2.37 28.81 14.70
N LYS A 376 -2.80 29.36 15.85
CA LYS A 376 -1.99 30.31 16.62
C LYS A 376 -0.74 29.65 17.24
N SER A 377 -0.91 28.45 17.78
CA SER A 377 0.17 27.62 18.36
C SER A 377 -0.21 26.17 18.18
N GLY A 378 0.67 25.35 17.64
CA GLY A 378 0.39 23.95 17.32
C GLY A 378 1.61 23.21 16.79
N LEU A 379 1.39 21.98 16.33
CA LEU A 379 2.44 21.14 15.78
C LEU A 379 2.09 20.68 14.35
N TYR A 380 2.98 20.91 13.41
CA TYR A 380 2.96 20.32 12.08
C TYR A 380 3.82 19.05 12.06
N VAL A 381 3.17 17.89 12.01
CA VAL A 381 3.82 16.58 12.14
C VAL A 381 4.36 16.12 10.78
N THR A 382 5.65 15.83 10.73
CA THR A 382 6.35 15.33 9.53
C THR A 382 6.86 13.91 9.67
N GLU A 383 6.85 13.35 10.87
CA GLU A 383 7.26 11.97 11.13
C GLU A 383 6.46 11.39 12.30
N LEU A 384 6.07 10.13 12.19
CA LEU A 384 5.47 9.34 13.27
C LEU A 384 6.30 8.09 13.52
N ILE A 385 6.48 7.76 14.80
CA ILE A 385 7.27 6.62 15.26
C ILE A 385 6.39 5.72 16.13
N GLY A 386 6.56 4.40 15.99
CA GLY A 386 5.83 3.40 16.78
C GLY A 386 4.46 3.05 16.18
N GLN A 387 3.78 2.08 16.83
CA GLN A 387 2.52 1.47 16.40
C GLN A 387 1.43 1.56 17.48
N GLY A 388 1.46 2.58 18.32
CA GLY A 388 0.58 2.74 19.47
C GLY A 388 -0.86 3.14 19.09
N VAL A 389 -1.58 2.25 18.40
CA VAL A 389 -2.98 2.41 18.03
C VAL A 389 -3.78 1.20 18.46
N ASN A 390 -4.84 1.41 19.23
CA ASN A 390 -5.76 0.36 19.63
C ASN A 390 -7.07 0.48 18.84
N MET A 391 -7.29 -0.48 17.92
CA MET A 391 -8.47 -0.46 17.05
C MET A 391 -9.79 -0.78 17.77
N VAL A 392 -9.75 -1.35 18.99
CA VAL A 392 -10.96 -1.61 19.78
C VAL A 392 -11.44 -0.34 20.47
N THR A 393 -10.54 0.37 21.14
CA THR A 393 -10.87 1.57 21.92
C THR A 393 -10.76 2.87 21.11
N GLY A 394 -9.96 2.87 20.07
CA GLY A 394 -9.58 4.07 19.30
C GLY A 394 -8.39 4.81 19.90
N ASP A 395 -7.79 4.33 20.98
CA ASP A 395 -6.65 5.00 21.60
C ASP A 395 -5.46 5.10 20.65
N TYR A 396 -4.88 6.28 20.59
CA TYR A 396 -3.79 6.64 19.71
C TYR A 396 -2.65 7.26 20.51
N SER A 397 -1.46 6.66 20.41
CA SER A 397 -0.26 7.17 21.07
C SER A 397 0.97 6.85 20.20
N ARG A 398 1.56 7.87 19.58
CA ARG A 398 2.72 7.69 18.70
C ARG A 398 3.79 8.73 18.97
N GLY A 399 5.05 8.32 18.97
CA GLY A 399 6.17 9.24 18.88
C GLY A 399 6.06 10.10 17.63
N ALA A 400 6.44 11.38 17.73
CA ALA A 400 6.33 12.32 16.64
C ALA A 400 7.51 13.27 16.57
N SER A 401 7.78 13.72 15.34
CA SER A 401 8.66 14.85 15.04
C SER A 401 7.99 15.76 14.03
N GLY A 402 8.35 17.03 14.03
CA GLY A 402 7.74 17.99 13.12
C GLY A 402 8.25 19.40 13.29
N LEU A 403 7.40 20.36 12.98
CA LEU A 403 7.70 21.80 13.11
C LEU A 403 6.64 22.44 14.01
N TRP A 404 7.07 23.26 14.93
CA TRP A 404 6.15 24.05 15.74
C TRP A 404 5.52 25.14 14.90
N ILE A 405 4.21 25.37 15.10
CA ILE A 405 3.46 26.41 14.44
C ILE A 405 3.31 27.58 15.41
N GLU A 406 3.70 28.77 14.97
CA GLU A 406 3.50 30.02 15.69
C GLU A 406 2.82 31.06 14.78
N ASN A 407 1.63 31.53 15.19
CA ASN A 407 0.86 32.55 14.46
C ASN A 407 0.63 32.22 12.96
N GLY A 408 0.38 30.95 12.66
CA GLY A 408 0.12 30.50 11.30
C GLY A 408 1.33 30.13 10.47
N GLU A 409 2.54 30.23 11.03
CA GLU A 409 3.80 29.95 10.33
C GLU A 409 4.55 28.79 10.98
N LEU A 410 5.33 28.05 10.17
CA LEU A 410 6.23 27.01 10.66
C LEU A 410 7.47 27.67 11.24
N SER A 411 7.71 27.49 12.55
CA SER A 411 8.76 28.20 13.30
C SER A 411 10.01 27.33 13.48
N TYR A 412 10.05 26.43 14.42
CA TYR A 412 11.24 25.63 14.76
C TYR A 412 10.96 24.13 14.78
N PRO A 413 11.97 23.29 14.54
CA PRO A 413 11.80 21.84 14.57
C PRO A 413 11.61 21.32 16.00
N VAL A 414 10.75 20.30 16.10
CA VAL A 414 10.41 19.61 17.35
C VAL A 414 10.61 18.11 17.18
N GLU A 415 11.24 17.48 18.17
CA GLU A 415 11.41 16.02 18.23
C GLU A 415 11.33 15.49 19.66
N GLY A 416 11.35 14.15 19.81
CA GLY A 416 11.34 13.50 21.12
C GLY A 416 10.01 13.68 21.89
N ILE A 417 8.91 13.85 21.18
CA ILE A 417 7.57 14.05 21.73
C ILE A 417 6.66 12.86 21.41
N THR A 418 5.54 12.78 22.12
CA THR A 418 4.46 11.83 21.86
C THR A 418 3.16 12.58 21.58
N ILE A 419 2.45 12.19 20.53
CA ILE A 419 1.08 12.61 20.29
C ILE A 419 0.17 11.53 20.88
N ALA A 420 -0.76 11.93 21.74
CA ALA A 420 -1.76 11.07 22.32
C ALA A 420 -3.17 11.62 22.06
N GLY A 421 -4.12 10.73 21.83
CA GLY A 421 -5.51 11.06 21.56
C GLY A 421 -6.38 9.81 21.41
N ASN A 422 -7.58 10.01 20.90
CA ASN A 422 -8.47 8.90 20.53
C ASN A 422 -9.00 9.12 19.10
N LEU A 423 -8.85 8.14 18.24
CA LEU A 423 -9.22 8.22 16.82
C LEU A 423 -10.69 8.61 16.62
N ARG A 424 -11.61 8.12 17.47
CA ARG A 424 -13.03 8.49 17.37
C ARG A 424 -13.21 10.00 17.53
N GLU A 425 -12.59 10.57 18.57
CA GLU A 425 -12.64 12.02 18.81
C GLU A 425 -11.94 12.77 17.69
N MET A 426 -10.77 12.29 17.24
CA MET A 426 -10.02 12.92 16.15
C MET A 426 -10.84 12.99 14.87
N PHE A 427 -11.59 11.92 14.51
CA PHE A 427 -12.43 11.93 13.31
C PHE A 427 -13.66 12.80 13.47
N HIS A 428 -14.24 12.94 14.66
CA HIS A 428 -15.39 13.82 14.92
C HIS A 428 -14.98 15.29 14.97
N THR A 429 -13.82 15.61 15.52
CA THR A 429 -13.35 16.97 15.75
C THR A 429 -12.44 17.49 14.66
N SER A 430 -12.13 16.67 13.63
CA SER A 430 -11.35 17.16 12.50
C SER A 430 -12.04 18.42 11.95
N ALA A 431 -11.35 19.53 12.11
CA ALA A 431 -11.72 20.83 11.54
C ALA A 431 -11.84 20.70 10.01
N PRO A 432 -12.36 21.73 9.32
CA PRO A 432 -12.69 21.67 7.89
C PRO A 432 -11.62 20.92 7.09
N PRO A 433 -12.00 20.30 5.98
CA PRO A 433 -11.18 19.31 5.22
C PRO A 433 -9.86 19.86 4.70
N GLY A 434 -9.14 20.53 5.51
CA GLY A 434 -7.81 21.02 5.38
C GLY A 434 -6.82 20.37 6.34
N THR A 435 -7.25 19.63 7.32
CA THR A 435 -6.38 19.08 8.37
C THR A 435 -6.04 17.59 8.18
N ILE A 436 -6.72 16.85 7.29
CA ILE A 436 -6.43 15.44 6.97
C ILE A 436 -6.53 15.20 5.46
N TRP A 437 -5.66 14.43 4.82
CA TRP A 437 -5.30 14.54 3.42
C TRP A 437 -5.36 13.27 2.62
N SER A 438 -5.65 13.41 1.34
CA SER A 438 -5.65 12.33 0.39
C SER A 438 -4.24 11.76 0.22
N SER A 439 -4.14 10.47 0.29
CA SER A 439 -2.98 9.72 -0.09
C SER A 439 -3.25 8.91 -1.33
N ALA A 440 -3.98 9.44 -2.29
CA ALA A 440 -3.91 8.81 -3.59
C ALA A 440 -2.43 8.79 -3.98
N ALA A 441 -1.80 7.65 -3.76
CA ALA A 441 -0.46 7.39 -4.24
C ALA A 441 -0.56 7.36 -5.77
N GLN A 442 -0.55 8.51 -6.36
CA GLN A 442 -0.60 8.67 -7.79
C GLN A 442 0.70 9.24 -8.29
N SER A 443 1.02 8.90 -9.52
CA SER A 443 2.07 9.45 -10.34
C SER A 443 2.00 10.97 -10.57
N ARG A 444 1.09 11.65 -9.92
CA ARG A 444 1.04 13.10 -9.81
C ARG A 444 1.06 13.41 -8.34
N ARG A 445 1.79 14.42 -7.94
CA ARG A 445 1.90 14.97 -6.58
C ARG A 445 0.65 14.68 -5.79
N PRO A 446 0.74 14.16 -4.56
CA PRO A 446 -0.46 13.92 -3.77
C PRO A 446 -1.34 15.17 -3.87
N ARG A 447 -2.57 14.99 -4.31
CA ARG A 447 -3.57 16.07 -4.24
C ARG A 447 -3.91 16.25 -2.78
N CYS A 448 -3.00 16.89 -2.15
CA CYS A 448 -3.15 17.36 -0.81
C CYS A 448 -3.58 18.81 -0.91
N ALA A 449 -4.47 19.21 -0.03
CA ALA A 449 -4.67 20.62 0.20
C ALA A 449 -3.37 21.33 0.61
N LEU A 450 -2.26 20.60 0.80
CA LEU A 450 -0.93 21.10 1.12
C LEU A 450 0.05 21.12 -0.04
N THR A 451 -0.34 20.87 -1.26
CA THR A 451 0.48 21.18 -2.43
C THR A 451 -0.06 22.38 -3.13
N GLU A 452 0.76 23.43 -3.12
CA GLU A 452 0.65 24.75 -3.78
C GLU A 452 -0.68 25.46 -3.70
#